data_cb2b62aaf554fba025017a5342638eff
#
_entry.id   cb2b62aaf554fba025017a5342638eff
#
_cell.length_a   1.000
_cell.length_b   1.000
_cell.length_c   1.000
_cell.angle_alpha   90.00
_cell.angle_beta   90.00
_cell.angle_gamma   90.00
#
_symmetry.space_group_name_H-M   'P 1'
#
loop_
_entity.id
_entity.type
_entity.pdbx_description
1 polymer ?
#
loop_
_entity_poly.entity_id
_entity_poly.type
_entity_poly.pdbx_seq_one_letter_code
_entity_poly.pdbx_strand_id
1 'polypeptide(L)'
;MRSASATREPAALSPAIEAFDAVAARFDTRFGAWRSVAAQRREVRTLLASAFPRGARVLEIGGGTGEDARWLSARGREVLLTDGAPAMVHIAREKLRSQRGPEPRVVSAERLGDFADERDAAGLARFDGAFSNFAALNCVDALDAFGAGLARLLRPGAPALLVLFGTLCPGEIVVQIARGDPRSAVRRRARGPVAARLGGRDFTVRYHTTSELRRALSPWFRLRRRVGIGVFVPPSAAEPWISAHPTLVRALETMDRVASHALAPLGDHVLYWFERTSADAPR
;
A
#
# COMPACT_ATOMS: atom_id res chain seq x y z
N MET A 1 -34.78 -30.31 5.21
CA MET A 1 -34.56 -29.04 5.94
C MET A 1 -33.50 -28.26 5.18
N ARG A 2 -33.88 -27.17 4.50
CA ARG A 2 -32.96 -26.30 3.75
C ARG A 2 -32.35 -25.33 4.76
N SER A 3 -31.05 -25.45 5.01
CA SER A 3 -30.28 -24.49 5.80
C SER A 3 -30.32 -23.13 5.09
N ALA A 4 -30.95 -22.15 5.71
CA ALA A 4 -30.94 -20.77 5.25
C ALA A 4 -29.53 -20.22 5.35
N SER A 5 -28.90 -19.96 4.21
CA SER A 5 -27.70 -19.14 4.13
C SER A 5 -28.06 -17.75 4.66
N ALA A 6 -27.60 -17.46 5.85
CA ALA A 6 -27.71 -16.10 6.42
C ALA A 6 -26.85 -15.18 5.53
N THR A 7 -27.51 -14.39 4.71
CA THR A 7 -26.91 -13.26 4.00
C THR A 7 -26.38 -12.29 5.06
N ARG A 8 -25.08 -12.33 5.32
CA ARG A 8 -24.40 -11.36 6.17
C ARG A 8 -24.61 -9.99 5.53
N GLU A 9 -25.28 -9.08 6.21
CA GLU A 9 -25.41 -7.69 5.76
C GLU A 9 -24.01 -7.14 5.42
N PRO A 10 -23.89 -6.36 4.33
CA PRO A 10 -22.60 -5.75 4.00
C PRO A 10 -22.19 -4.84 5.15
N ALA A 11 -21.08 -5.17 5.80
CA ALA A 11 -20.52 -4.34 6.86
C ALA A 11 -20.31 -2.92 6.33
N ALA A 12 -20.68 -1.90 7.11
CA ALA A 12 -20.48 -0.51 6.76
C ALA A 12 -19.00 -0.26 6.37
N LEU A 13 -18.79 0.50 5.32
CA LEU A 13 -17.44 0.86 4.88
C LEU A 13 -16.73 1.69 5.97
N SER A 14 -15.44 1.50 6.17
CA SER A 14 -14.68 2.35 7.06
C SER A 14 -14.61 3.79 6.52
N PRO A 15 -14.48 4.82 7.39
CA PRO A 15 -14.38 6.22 6.94
C PRO A 15 -13.26 6.46 5.91
N ALA A 16 -12.15 5.74 6.02
CA ALA A 16 -11.07 5.80 5.04
C ALA A 16 -11.52 5.26 3.68
N ILE A 17 -12.15 4.09 3.65
CA ILE A 17 -12.68 3.49 2.42
C ILE A 17 -13.70 4.43 1.76
N GLU A 18 -14.62 5.01 2.52
CA GLU A 18 -15.60 5.98 2.00
C GLU A 18 -14.94 7.22 1.41
N ALA A 19 -13.87 7.72 2.04
CA ALA A 19 -13.15 8.90 1.55
C ALA A 19 -12.44 8.61 0.22
N PHE A 20 -11.82 7.45 0.08
CA PHE A 20 -11.17 7.03 -1.17
C PHE A 20 -12.19 6.70 -2.26
N ASP A 21 -13.29 6.06 -1.93
CA ASP A 21 -14.39 5.77 -2.86
C ASP A 21 -14.95 7.05 -3.49
N ALA A 22 -15.20 8.07 -2.68
CA ALA A 22 -15.75 9.36 -3.12
C ALA A 22 -14.84 10.12 -4.10
N VAL A 23 -13.53 9.87 -4.12
CA VAL A 23 -12.57 10.56 -5.00
C VAL A 23 -12.09 9.70 -6.17
N ALA A 24 -12.52 8.45 -6.27
CA ALA A 24 -12.00 7.47 -7.21
C ALA A 24 -11.94 7.98 -8.65
N ALA A 25 -13.01 8.59 -9.15
CA ALA A 25 -13.09 9.11 -10.53
C ALA A 25 -12.05 10.21 -10.85
N ARG A 26 -11.54 10.92 -9.84
CA ARG A 26 -10.56 12.01 -10.00
C ARG A 26 -9.18 11.65 -9.47
N PHE A 27 -9.02 10.43 -8.94
CA PHE A 27 -7.80 10.01 -8.25
C PHE A 27 -6.57 10.06 -9.16
N ASP A 28 -6.65 9.45 -10.33
CA ASP A 28 -5.54 9.40 -11.27
C ASP A 28 -5.19 10.78 -11.83
N THR A 29 -6.19 11.59 -12.18
CA THR A 29 -5.98 12.96 -12.67
C THR A 29 -5.29 13.81 -11.62
N ARG A 30 -5.66 13.65 -10.34
CA ARG A 30 -5.08 14.42 -9.24
C ARG A 30 -3.64 14.00 -8.93
N PHE A 31 -3.40 12.71 -8.76
CA PHE A 31 -2.11 12.20 -8.28
C PHE A 31 -1.17 11.77 -9.42
N GLY A 32 -1.72 11.39 -10.57
CA GLY A 32 -0.93 10.92 -11.72
C GLY A 32 -0.10 12.02 -12.40
N ALA A 33 -0.50 13.29 -12.26
CA ALA A 33 0.24 14.43 -12.80
C ALA A 33 1.47 14.83 -11.95
N TRP A 34 1.57 14.35 -10.70
CA TRP A 34 2.60 14.74 -9.77
C TRP A 34 3.91 13.99 -10.00
N ARG A 35 4.99 14.74 -10.29
CA ARG A 35 6.30 14.15 -10.56
C ARG A 35 6.93 13.49 -9.33
N SER A 36 6.69 14.02 -8.13
CA SER A 36 7.13 13.41 -6.88
C SER A 36 6.52 12.01 -6.69
N VAL A 37 5.21 11.88 -6.90
CA VAL A 37 4.51 10.58 -6.82
C VAL A 37 5.01 9.63 -7.91
N ALA A 38 5.20 10.10 -9.13
CA ALA A 38 5.73 9.29 -10.22
C ALA A 38 7.16 8.81 -9.94
N ALA A 39 8.01 9.64 -9.32
CA ALA A 39 9.37 9.30 -8.91
C ALA A 39 9.39 8.20 -7.85
N GLN A 40 8.64 8.39 -6.76
CA GLN A 40 8.51 7.41 -5.69
C GLN A 40 7.93 6.08 -6.22
N ARG A 41 6.93 6.14 -7.11
CA ARG A 41 6.35 4.94 -7.74
C ARG A 41 7.38 4.18 -8.59
N ARG A 42 8.26 4.87 -9.32
CA ARG A 42 9.33 4.22 -10.09
C ARG A 42 10.28 3.43 -9.19
N GLU A 43 10.66 4.00 -8.05
CA GLU A 43 11.51 3.33 -7.08
C GLU A 43 10.85 2.07 -6.52
N VAL A 44 9.59 2.17 -6.06
CA VAL A 44 8.82 1.02 -5.60
C VAL A 44 8.72 -0.05 -6.69
N ARG A 45 8.38 0.32 -7.94
CA ARG A 45 8.28 -0.62 -9.06
C ARG A 45 9.57 -1.36 -9.35
N THR A 46 10.73 -0.73 -9.19
CA THR A 46 12.03 -1.40 -9.30
C THR A 46 12.17 -2.52 -8.27
N LEU A 47 11.76 -2.26 -7.03
CA LEU A 47 11.77 -3.26 -5.95
C LEU A 47 10.74 -4.37 -6.19
N LEU A 48 9.52 -4.03 -6.64
CA LEU A 48 8.50 -5.03 -7.01
C LEU A 48 8.99 -5.94 -8.14
N ALA A 49 9.65 -5.38 -9.17
CA ALA A 49 10.19 -6.17 -10.27
C ALA A 49 11.30 -7.15 -9.81
N SER A 50 12.11 -6.75 -8.81
CA SER A 50 13.14 -7.62 -8.24
C SER A 50 12.57 -8.71 -7.32
N ALA A 51 11.43 -8.45 -6.68
CA ALA A 51 10.80 -9.38 -5.76
C ALA A 51 9.95 -10.44 -6.49
N PHE A 52 9.31 -10.06 -7.59
CA PHE A 52 8.35 -10.90 -8.30
C PHE A 52 8.86 -11.28 -9.69
N PRO A 53 9.29 -12.53 -9.93
CA PRO A 53 9.71 -12.99 -11.25
C PRO A 53 8.51 -13.02 -12.24
N ARG A 54 8.80 -13.14 -13.54
CA ARG A 54 7.74 -13.34 -14.56
C ARG A 54 6.98 -14.63 -14.26
N GLY A 55 5.67 -14.60 -14.47
CA GLY A 55 4.76 -15.71 -14.15
C GLY A 55 4.34 -15.78 -12.67
N ALA A 56 4.92 -14.97 -11.78
CA ALA A 56 4.50 -14.96 -10.37
C ALA A 56 3.05 -14.50 -10.22
N ARG A 57 2.31 -15.19 -9.36
CA ARG A 57 0.96 -14.81 -8.89
C ARG A 57 1.11 -13.90 -7.68
N VAL A 58 0.72 -12.65 -7.83
CA VAL A 58 0.95 -11.58 -6.84
C VAL A 58 -0.38 -11.03 -6.36
N LEU A 59 -0.50 -10.84 -5.04
CA LEU A 59 -1.62 -10.13 -4.42
C LEU A 59 -1.26 -8.66 -4.21
N GLU A 60 -2.03 -7.75 -4.79
CA GLU A 60 -1.96 -6.32 -4.48
C GLU A 60 -3.07 -5.95 -3.50
N ILE A 61 -2.72 -5.29 -2.40
CA ILE A 61 -3.61 -4.93 -1.30
C ILE A 61 -3.73 -3.40 -1.23
N GLY A 62 -4.95 -2.88 -1.29
CA GLY A 62 -5.20 -1.44 -1.38
C GLY A 62 -4.68 -0.87 -2.70
N GLY A 63 -4.92 -1.56 -3.82
CA GLY A 63 -4.37 -1.23 -5.13
C GLY A 63 -5.02 -0.04 -5.81
N GLY A 64 -6.08 0.52 -5.23
CA GLY A 64 -6.78 1.67 -5.75
C GLY A 64 -7.25 1.45 -7.19
N THR A 65 -6.92 2.39 -8.07
CA THR A 65 -7.29 2.35 -9.48
C THR A 65 -6.43 1.41 -10.36
N GLY A 66 -5.51 0.61 -9.77
CA GLY A 66 -4.80 -0.46 -10.46
C GLY A 66 -3.55 -0.07 -11.25
N GLU A 67 -2.93 1.06 -10.97
CA GLU A 67 -1.75 1.54 -11.70
C GLU A 67 -0.52 0.61 -11.57
N ASP A 68 -0.31 0.01 -10.39
CA ASP A 68 0.83 -0.89 -10.17
C ASP A 68 0.51 -2.32 -10.63
N ALA A 69 -0.74 -2.80 -10.45
CA ALA A 69 -1.22 -4.04 -11.06
C ALA A 69 -1.03 -4.02 -12.57
N ARG A 70 -1.50 -2.95 -13.24
CA ARG A 70 -1.34 -2.78 -14.69
C ARG A 70 0.12 -2.85 -15.13
N TRP A 71 1.00 -2.16 -14.39
CA TRP A 71 2.43 -2.14 -14.70
C TRP A 71 3.10 -3.51 -14.55
N LEU A 72 2.74 -4.28 -13.50
CA LEU A 72 3.25 -5.63 -13.26
C LEU A 72 2.68 -6.63 -14.28
N SER A 73 1.38 -6.57 -14.56
CA SER A 73 0.71 -7.47 -15.52
C SER A 73 1.27 -7.30 -16.92
N ALA A 74 1.52 -6.06 -17.38
CA ALA A 74 2.19 -5.78 -18.64
C ALA A 74 3.61 -6.35 -18.72
N ARG A 75 4.19 -6.74 -17.58
CA ARG A 75 5.51 -7.37 -17.45
C ARG A 75 5.45 -8.87 -17.14
N GLY A 76 4.29 -9.48 -17.33
CA GLY A 76 4.08 -10.92 -17.27
C GLY A 76 3.94 -11.48 -15.84
N ARG A 77 3.42 -10.69 -14.90
CA ARG A 77 2.96 -11.18 -13.59
C ARG A 77 1.44 -11.33 -13.63
N GLU A 78 0.91 -12.27 -12.87
CA GLU A 78 -0.53 -12.43 -12.65
C GLU A 78 -0.91 -11.70 -11.36
N VAL A 79 -1.49 -10.51 -11.46
CA VAL A 79 -1.79 -9.70 -10.28
C VAL A 79 -3.28 -9.75 -9.96
N LEU A 80 -3.63 -10.27 -8.79
CA LEU A 80 -4.94 -10.05 -8.19
C LEU A 80 -4.90 -8.78 -7.36
N LEU A 81 -5.61 -7.76 -7.81
CA LEU A 81 -5.80 -6.53 -7.07
C LEU A 81 -6.98 -6.64 -6.11
N THR A 82 -6.77 -6.21 -4.87
CA THR A 82 -7.84 -6.00 -3.89
C THR A 82 -7.82 -4.57 -3.39
N ASP A 83 -9.01 -4.00 -3.18
CA ASP A 83 -9.20 -2.69 -2.53
C ASP A 83 -10.53 -2.67 -1.81
N GLY A 84 -10.62 -1.93 -0.70
CA GLY A 84 -11.87 -1.78 0.06
C GLY A 84 -12.90 -0.88 -0.61
N ALA A 85 -12.46 0.04 -1.48
CA ALA A 85 -13.32 1.03 -2.13
C ALA A 85 -13.91 0.48 -3.46
N PRO A 86 -15.23 0.25 -3.55
CA PRO A 86 -15.85 -0.31 -4.75
C PRO A 86 -15.61 0.50 -6.02
N ALA A 87 -15.65 1.84 -5.94
CA ALA A 87 -15.41 2.71 -7.09
C ALA A 87 -13.95 2.63 -7.58
N MET A 88 -12.96 2.46 -6.69
CA MET A 88 -11.57 2.20 -7.06
C MET A 88 -11.45 0.88 -7.84
N VAL A 89 -12.05 -0.19 -7.31
CA VAL A 89 -12.05 -1.51 -7.95
C VAL A 89 -12.74 -1.48 -9.32
N HIS A 90 -13.83 -0.73 -9.45
CA HIS A 90 -14.50 -0.56 -10.75
C HIS A 90 -13.55 0.05 -11.80
N ILE A 91 -12.83 1.12 -11.47
CA ILE A 91 -11.85 1.74 -12.36
C ILE A 91 -10.69 0.77 -12.65
N ALA A 92 -10.22 0.03 -11.64
CA ALA A 92 -9.17 -0.97 -11.82
C ALA A 92 -9.59 -2.08 -12.79
N ARG A 93 -10.84 -2.57 -12.73
CA ARG A 93 -11.41 -3.54 -13.67
C ARG A 93 -11.35 -3.05 -15.11
N GLU A 94 -11.75 -1.79 -15.34
CA GLU A 94 -11.68 -1.19 -16.66
C GLU A 94 -10.24 -1.11 -17.18
N LYS A 95 -9.30 -0.66 -16.35
CA LYS A 95 -7.88 -0.56 -16.72
C LYS A 95 -7.21 -1.91 -16.99
N LEU A 96 -7.64 -2.94 -16.30
CA LEU A 96 -7.05 -4.29 -16.36
C LEU A 96 -7.77 -5.22 -17.33
N ARG A 97 -8.88 -4.79 -17.95
CA ARG A 97 -9.71 -5.61 -18.84
C ARG A 97 -8.93 -6.29 -19.97
N SER A 98 -7.92 -5.65 -20.52
CA SER A 98 -7.07 -6.19 -21.58
C SER A 98 -5.85 -6.96 -21.08
N GLN A 99 -5.63 -7.00 -19.76
CA GLN A 99 -4.49 -7.67 -19.15
C GLN A 99 -4.85 -9.15 -18.85
N ARG A 100 -3.82 -10.01 -18.92
CA ARG A 100 -3.97 -11.38 -18.43
C ARG A 100 -3.88 -11.37 -16.90
N GLY A 101 -4.86 -11.93 -16.23
CA GLY A 101 -4.87 -12.01 -14.78
C GLY A 101 -6.27 -12.10 -14.19
N PRO A 102 -6.39 -12.36 -12.90
CA PRO A 102 -7.66 -12.41 -12.21
C PRO A 102 -8.32 -11.03 -12.11
N GLU A 103 -9.64 -11.02 -12.09
CA GLU A 103 -10.43 -9.80 -11.97
C GLU A 103 -10.22 -9.13 -10.60
N PRO A 104 -10.05 -7.78 -10.54
CA PRO A 104 -9.98 -7.03 -9.28
C PRO A 104 -11.18 -7.27 -8.36
N ARG A 105 -10.92 -7.41 -7.06
CA ARG A 105 -11.93 -7.76 -6.04
C ARG A 105 -12.09 -6.64 -5.01
N VAL A 106 -13.33 -6.43 -4.58
CA VAL A 106 -13.63 -5.56 -3.43
C VAL A 106 -13.37 -6.34 -2.16
N VAL A 107 -12.16 -6.16 -1.60
CA VAL A 107 -11.71 -6.77 -0.34
C VAL A 107 -10.86 -5.75 0.38
N SER A 108 -11.25 -5.33 1.58
CA SER A 108 -10.42 -4.45 2.41
C SER A 108 -9.28 -5.22 3.09
N ALA A 109 -8.25 -4.50 3.49
CA ALA A 109 -7.10 -5.12 4.17
C ALA A 109 -7.49 -5.79 5.50
N GLU A 110 -8.50 -5.28 6.19
CA GLU A 110 -9.03 -5.86 7.43
C GLU A 110 -9.75 -7.19 7.21
N ARG A 111 -10.22 -7.45 5.98
CA ARG A 111 -10.98 -8.64 5.63
C ARG A 111 -10.17 -9.71 4.88
N LEU A 112 -8.84 -9.64 4.94
CA LEU A 112 -7.99 -10.67 4.31
C LEU A 112 -8.18 -12.06 4.94
N GLY A 113 -8.58 -12.15 6.20
CA GLY A 113 -8.95 -13.42 6.84
C GLY A 113 -10.15 -14.07 6.16
N ASP A 114 -11.26 -13.33 6.02
CA ASP A 114 -12.46 -13.80 5.32
C ASP A 114 -12.14 -14.19 3.86
N PHE A 115 -11.31 -13.39 3.20
CA PHE A 115 -10.86 -13.66 1.84
C PHE A 115 -10.01 -14.94 1.75
N ALA A 116 -9.20 -15.21 2.76
CA ALA A 116 -8.45 -16.47 2.84
C ALA A 116 -9.40 -17.66 3.00
N ASP A 117 -10.45 -17.56 3.84
CA ASP A 117 -11.47 -18.61 4.00
C ASP A 117 -12.18 -18.90 2.67
N GLU A 118 -12.58 -17.85 1.95
CA GLU A 118 -13.21 -17.98 0.62
C GLU A 118 -12.30 -18.71 -0.36
N ARG A 119 -11.01 -18.38 -0.40
CA ARG A 119 -10.04 -19.01 -1.30
C ARG A 119 -9.70 -20.44 -0.91
N ASP A 120 -9.56 -20.72 0.38
CA ASP A 120 -9.33 -22.08 0.88
C ASP A 120 -10.51 -22.99 0.56
N ALA A 121 -11.76 -22.53 0.75
CA ALA A 121 -12.98 -23.24 0.40
C ALA A 121 -13.09 -23.53 -1.12
N ALA A 122 -12.58 -22.61 -1.95
CA ALA A 122 -12.53 -22.78 -3.40
C ALA A 122 -11.32 -23.59 -3.89
N GLY A 123 -10.45 -24.09 -3.00
CA GLY A 123 -9.25 -24.85 -3.37
C GLY A 123 -8.21 -24.05 -4.14
N LEU A 124 -8.23 -22.72 -4.03
CA LEU A 124 -7.36 -21.84 -4.81
C LEU A 124 -5.95 -21.78 -4.21
N ALA A 125 -4.97 -21.92 -5.08
CA ALA A 125 -3.57 -21.92 -4.69
C ALA A 125 -3.13 -20.56 -4.10
N ARG A 126 -2.19 -20.60 -3.14
CA ARG A 126 -1.59 -19.42 -2.50
C ARG A 126 -0.78 -18.58 -3.47
N PHE A 127 -0.61 -17.29 -3.16
CA PHE A 127 0.18 -16.37 -3.95
C PHE A 127 1.68 -16.56 -3.74
N ASP A 128 2.46 -16.22 -4.79
CA ASP A 128 3.92 -16.23 -4.77
C ASP A 128 4.51 -15.00 -4.06
N GLY A 129 3.69 -13.99 -3.81
CA GLY A 129 4.01 -12.83 -3.03
C GLY A 129 2.87 -11.83 -2.96
N ALA A 130 3.05 -10.79 -2.15
CA ALA A 130 2.09 -9.70 -2.04
C ALA A 130 2.78 -8.35 -1.92
N PHE A 131 2.04 -7.28 -2.24
CA PHE A 131 2.47 -5.93 -1.93
C PHE A 131 1.29 -5.02 -1.62
N SER A 132 1.60 -3.94 -0.90
CA SER A 132 0.71 -2.80 -0.68
C SER A 132 1.52 -1.53 -0.88
N ASN A 133 1.03 -0.60 -1.70
CA ASN A 133 1.75 0.62 -2.05
C ASN A 133 0.99 1.86 -1.59
N PHE A 134 1.71 2.99 -1.47
CA PHE A 134 1.17 4.31 -1.10
C PHE A 134 0.29 4.32 0.15
N ALA A 135 0.80 3.69 1.22
CA ALA A 135 0.28 3.87 2.57
C ALA A 135 -1.18 3.42 2.83
N ALA A 136 -1.75 2.54 1.98
CA ALA A 136 -3.08 1.98 2.23
C ALA A 136 -3.18 1.35 3.64
N LEU A 137 -2.12 0.69 4.10
CA LEU A 137 -2.05 0.07 5.42
C LEU A 137 -1.96 1.06 6.60
N ASN A 138 -1.72 2.34 6.35
CA ASN A 138 -1.81 3.37 7.39
C ASN A 138 -3.26 3.67 7.81
N CYS A 139 -4.25 3.17 7.05
CA CYS A 139 -5.67 3.25 7.39
C CYS A 139 -6.19 2.00 8.09
N VAL A 140 -5.33 1.00 8.36
CA VAL A 140 -5.71 -0.28 8.99
C VAL A 140 -5.38 -0.22 10.48
N ASP A 141 -6.36 -0.50 11.33
CA ASP A 141 -6.18 -0.48 12.79
C ASP A 141 -5.61 -1.80 13.32
N ALA A 142 -6.06 -2.96 12.82
CA ALA A 142 -5.70 -4.29 13.31
C ALA A 142 -4.64 -4.95 12.41
N LEU A 143 -3.38 -4.53 12.54
CA LEU A 143 -2.28 -5.08 11.74
C LEU A 143 -1.92 -6.53 12.05
N ASP A 144 -2.25 -7.04 13.22
CA ASP A 144 -2.08 -8.45 13.61
C ASP A 144 -3.07 -9.35 12.85
N ALA A 145 -4.36 -8.98 12.82
CA ALA A 145 -5.38 -9.67 12.02
C ALA A 145 -5.05 -9.61 10.52
N PHE A 146 -4.59 -8.45 10.03
CA PHE A 146 -4.06 -8.30 8.67
C PHE A 146 -2.91 -9.27 8.41
N GLY A 147 -1.94 -9.35 9.32
CA GLY A 147 -0.78 -10.24 9.21
C GLY A 147 -1.17 -11.71 9.17
N ALA A 148 -2.10 -12.14 10.02
CA ALA A 148 -2.63 -13.50 10.05
C ALA A 148 -3.34 -13.87 8.74
N GLY A 149 -4.25 -12.99 8.26
CA GLY A 149 -4.95 -13.18 6.99
C GLY A 149 -4.00 -13.24 5.79
N LEU A 150 -3.05 -12.30 5.72
CA LEU A 150 -2.03 -12.29 4.67
C LEU A 150 -1.17 -13.57 4.67
N ALA A 151 -0.83 -14.07 5.85
CA ALA A 151 -0.03 -15.28 5.98
C ALA A 151 -0.71 -16.53 5.41
N ARG A 152 -2.03 -16.62 5.48
CA ARG A 152 -2.81 -17.71 4.90
C ARG A 152 -2.84 -17.63 3.36
N LEU A 153 -2.81 -16.42 2.83
CA LEU A 153 -2.86 -16.17 1.38
C LEU A 153 -1.52 -16.43 0.68
N LEU A 154 -0.40 -16.37 1.41
CA LEU A 154 0.94 -16.50 0.84
C LEU A 154 1.55 -17.88 1.10
N ARG A 155 2.32 -18.40 0.14
CA ARG A 155 3.15 -19.59 0.35
C ARG A 155 4.32 -19.29 1.31
N PRO A 156 4.83 -20.26 2.08
CA PRO A 156 6.06 -20.09 2.84
C PRO A 156 7.22 -19.59 1.97
N GLY A 157 8.04 -18.68 2.49
CA GLY A 157 9.12 -18.06 1.77
C GLY A 157 8.71 -16.90 0.83
N ALA A 158 7.41 -16.66 0.63
CA ALA A 158 6.93 -15.61 -0.25
C ALA A 158 7.26 -14.21 0.29
N PRO A 159 7.71 -13.26 -0.57
CA PRO A 159 7.93 -11.88 -0.17
C PRO A 159 6.60 -11.13 -0.01
N ALA A 160 6.55 -10.25 1.01
CA ALA A 160 5.50 -9.25 1.20
C ALA A 160 6.15 -7.85 1.29
N LEU A 161 5.89 -6.99 0.30
CA LEU A 161 6.44 -5.65 0.22
C LEU A 161 5.37 -4.63 0.63
N LEU A 162 5.53 -4.04 1.81
CA LEU A 162 4.56 -3.14 2.40
C LEU A 162 5.13 -1.72 2.46
N VAL A 163 4.51 -0.78 1.74
CA VAL A 163 4.92 0.61 1.67
C VAL A 163 3.99 1.45 2.54
N LEU A 164 4.53 1.97 3.64
CA LEU A 164 3.80 2.78 4.61
C LEU A 164 4.46 4.16 4.72
N PHE A 165 3.71 5.15 5.20
CA PHE A 165 4.28 6.44 5.56
C PHE A 165 5.42 6.28 6.59
N GLY A 166 6.53 6.96 6.36
CA GLY A 166 7.61 7.08 7.34
C GLY A 166 7.15 7.86 8.58
N THR A 167 7.66 7.48 9.76
CA THR A 167 7.41 8.20 11.01
C THR A 167 8.20 9.50 11.14
N LEU A 168 9.19 9.68 10.27
CA LEU A 168 10.01 10.90 10.18
C LEU A 168 10.26 11.21 8.70
N CYS A 169 9.76 12.34 8.23
CA CYS A 169 9.97 12.82 6.87
C CYS A 169 10.52 14.27 6.93
N PRO A 170 11.85 14.47 6.85
CA PRO A 170 12.44 15.79 6.86
C PRO A 170 11.88 16.72 5.78
N GLY A 171 11.63 16.20 4.58
CA GLY A 171 11.03 16.95 3.49
C GLY A 171 9.63 17.49 3.84
N GLU A 172 8.78 16.71 4.51
CA GLU A 172 7.48 17.22 4.98
C GLU A 172 7.65 18.27 6.06
N ILE A 173 8.56 18.07 7.00
CA ILE A 173 8.83 19.04 8.07
C ILE A 173 9.21 20.41 7.49
N VAL A 174 10.15 20.43 6.55
CA VAL A 174 10.57 21.67 5.87
C VAL A 174 9.41 22.33 5.14
N VAL A 175 8.64 21.57 4.36
CA VAL A 175 7.49 22.12 3.62
C VAL A 175 6.41 22.67 4.54
N GLN A 176 6.09 21.99 5.63
CA GLN A 176 5.04 22.43 6.56
C GLN A 176 5.49 23.65 7.36
N ILE A 177 6.75 23.72 7.79
CA ILE A 177 7.30 24.92 8.44
C ILE A 177 7.27 26.12 7.49
N ALA A 178 7.69 25.93 6.23
CA ALA A 178 7.64 26.98 5.19
C ALA A 178 6.20 27.47 4.90
N ARG A 179 5.19 26.64 5.14
CA ARG A 179 3.76 26.98 5.05
C ARG A 179 3.18 27.60 6.32
N GLY A 180 3.95 27.72 7.38
CA GLY A 180 3.50 28.26 8.67
C GLY A 180 2.65 27.27 9.49
N ASP A 181 2.75 25.96 9.19
CA ASP A 181 2.03 24.89 9.91
C ASP A 181 2.97 23.95 10.67
N PRO A 182 3.54 24.39 11.82
CA PRO A 182 4.46 23.58 12.62
C PRO A 182 3.76 22.36 13.26
N ARG A 183 2.43 22.40 13.46
CA ARG A 183 1.68 21.25 14.00
C ARG A 183 1.68 20.09 13.02
N SER A 184 1.41 20.34 11.76
CA SER A 184 1.48 19.33 10.70
C SER A 184 2.90 18.83 10.45
N ALA A 185 3.94 19.64 10.72
CA ALA A 185 5.34 19.24 10.58
C ALA A 185 5.73 18.04 11.47
N VAL A 186 5.10 17.91 12.64
CA VAL A 186 5.42 16.84 13.61
C VAL A 186 4.34 15.75 13.73
N ARG A 187 3.28 15.83 12.93
CA ARG A 187 2.11 14.92 13.02
C ARG A 187 2.46 13.42 12.90
N ARG A 188 3.51 13.08 12.13
CA ARG A 188 3.96 11.69 11.93
C ARG A 188 4.57 11.05 13.17
N ARG A 189 4.90 11.84 14.21
CA ARG A 189 5.42 11.36 15.50
C ARG A 189 4.32 11.03 16.51
N ALA A 190 3.06 11.25 16.16
CA ALA A 190 1.94 10.92 17.02
C ALA A 190 1.86 9.40 17.27
N ARG A 191 1.56 9.02 18.52
CA ARG A 191 1.41 7.61 18.96
C ARG A 191 -0.03 7.12 18.87
N GLY A 192 -0.80 7.57 17.91
CA GLY A 192 -2.22 7.20 17.79
C GLY A 192 -2.77 7.57 16.43
N PRO A 193 -4.10 7.48 16.29
CA PRO A 193 -4.76 7.92 15.07
C PRO A 193 -4.57 9.42 14.88
N VAL A 194 -4.23 9.81 13.67
CA VAL A 194 -4.08 11.20 13.24
C VAL A 194 -5.16 11.52 12.24
N ALA A 195 -5.86 12.64 12.45
CA ALA A 195 -6.90 13.09 11.54
C ALA A 195 -6.33 13.36 10.14
N ALA A 196 -7.04 12.89 9.14
CA ALA A 196 -6.78 13.10 7.73
C ALA A 196 -8.09 13.47 7.01
N ARG A 197 -7.97 14.15 5.87
CA ARG A 197 -9.14 14.54 5.08
C ARG A 197 -8.88 14.34 3.60
N LEU A 198 -9.82 13.70 2.92
CA LEU A 198 -9.77 13.47 1.49
C LEU A 198 -11.18 13.63 0.89
N GLY A 199 -11.31 14.42 -0.19
CA GLY A 199 -12.59 14.62 -0.85
C GLY A 199 -13.70 15.19 0.05
N GLY A 200 -13.33 15.98 1.08
CA GLY A 200 -14.28 16.54 2.04
C GLY A 200 -14.67 15.58 3.19
N ARG A 201 -14.19 14.34 3.18
CA ARG A 201 -14.47 13.33 4.22
C ARG A 201 -13.30 13.21 5.19
N ASP A 202 -13.61 13.10 6.46
CA ASP A 202 -12.64 12.94 7.54
C ASP A 202 -12.45 11.46 7.86
N PHE A 203 -11.19 11.07 8.11
CA PHE A 203 -10.81 9.73 8.53
C PHE A 203 -9.53 9.79 9.36
N THR A 204 -8.99 8.67 9.77
CA THR A 204 -7.74 8.62 10.53
C THR A 204 -6.69 7.80 9.81
N VAL A 205 -5.42 8.17 10.01
CA VAL A 205 -4.24 7.40 9.61
C VAL A 205 -3.37 7.13 10.83
N ARG A 206 -2.62 6.04 10.80
CA ARG A 206 -1.62 5.70 11.82
C ARG A 206 -0.23 5.66 11.22
N TYR A 207 0.74 6.24 11.90
CA TYR A 207 2.16 6.18 11.53
C TYR A 207 2.84 5.07 12.33
N HIS A 208 2.95 3.88 11.74
CA HIS A 208 3.49 2.70 12.41
C HIS A 208 5.02 2.73 12.46
N THR A 209 5.58 2.47 13.63
CA THR A 209 7.02 2.24 13.79
C THR A 209 7.43 0.87 13.24
N THR A 210 8.71 0.71 12.91
CA THR A 210 9.25 -0.61 12.51
C THR A 210 9.02 -1.68 13.56
N SER A 211 9.09 -1.33 14.85
CA SER A 211 8.90 -2.29 15.96
C SER A 211 7.44 -2.74 16.07
N GLU A 212 6.47 -1.84 15.87
CA GLU A 212 5.05 -2.18 15.84
C GLU A 212 4.72 -3.10 14.68
N LEU A 213 5.19 -2.78 13.46
CA LEU A 213 5.00 -3.63 12.29
C LEU A 213 5.62 -5.02 12.49
N ARG A 214 6.86 -5.10 13.01
CA ARG A 214 7.50 -6.38 13.29
C ARG A 214 6.71 -7.21 14.31
N ARG A 215 6.18 -6.58 15.36
CA ARG A 215 5.38 -7.25 16.38
C ARG A 215 4.05 -7.75 15.80
N ALA A 216 3.33 -6.90 15.11
CA ALA A 216 2.02 -7.23 14.55
C ALA A 216 2.09 -8.34 13.48
N LEU A 217 3.16 -8.38 12.70
CA LEU A 217 3.33 -9.38 11.66
C LEU A 217 4.04 -10.67 12.13
N SER A 218 4.58 -10.71 13.38
CA SER A 218 5.13 -11.91 13.99
C SER A 218 3.98 -12.82 14.48
N PRO A 219 4.11 -14.15 14.40
CA PRO A 219 5.28 -14.93 13.97
C PRO A 219 5.33 -15.21 12.45
N TRP A 220 4.34 -14.78 11.71
CA TRP A 220 4.12 -15.20 10.31
C TRP A 220 5.09 -14.60 9.30
N PHE A 221 5.69 -13.45 9.64
CA PHE A 221 6.59 -12.74 8.74
C PHE A 221 7.87 -12.32 9.43
N ARG A 222 8.99 -12.43 8.70
CA ARG A 222 10.30 -11.94 9.11
C ARG A 222 10.69 -10.73 8.27
N LEU A 223 10.99 -9.61 8.91
CA LEU A 223 11.51 -8.43 8.22
C LEU A 223 12.93 -8.71 7.69
N ARG A 224 13.13 -8.59 6.39
CA ARG A 224 14.42 -8.81 5.70
C ARG A 224 15.18 -7.49 5.52
N ARG A 225 14.51 -6.46 5.04
CA ARG A 225 15.11 -5.14 4.82
C ARG A 225 14.07 -4.03 4.81
N ARG A 226 14.56 -2.78 4.90
CA ARG A 226 13.79 -1.56 4.72
C ARG A 226 14.44 -0.71 3.66
N VAL A 227 13.64 0.01 2.90
CA VAL A 227 14.11 0.95 1.87
C VAL A 227 13.30 2.24 2.04
N GLY A 228 13.97 3.39 2.14
CA GLY A 228 13.32 4.70 2.14
C GLY A 228 12.82 5.02 0.73
N ILE A 229 11.62 5.50 0.62
CA ILE A 229 11.03 5.95 -0.64
C ILE A 229 10.77 7.44 -0.53
N GLY A 230 11.37 8.22 -1.42
CA GLY A 230 11.31 9.67 -1.35
C GLY A 230 12.03 10.23 -0.12
N VAL A 231 13.30 9.88 0.07
CA VAL A 231 14.18 10.45 1.10
C VAL A 231 14.54 11.89 0.72
N PHE A 232 14.97 12.09 -0.52
CA PHE A 232 15.30 13.39 -1.10
C PHE A 232 14.20 13.91 -2.01
N VAL A 233 13.50 13.04 -2.76
CA VAL A 233 12.30 13.43 -3.52
C VAL A 233 11.24 13.91 -2.55
N PRO A 234 10.81 15.18 -2.59
CA PRO A 234 9.88 15.73 -1.62
C PRO A 234 8.52 15.01 -1.64
N PRO A 235 7.81 15.02 -0.50
CA PRO A 235 6.45 14.47 -0.42
C PRO A 235 5.47 15.24 -1.29
N SER A 236 4.29 14.67 -1.50
CA SER A 236 3.18 15.31 -2.23
C SER A 236 2.77 16.67 -1.66
N ALA A 237 3.12 16.97 -0.41
CA ALA A 237 2.94 18.30 0.18
C ALA A 237 3.73 19.40 -0.56
N ALA A 238 4.82 19.07 -1.28
CA ALA A 238 5.59 20.02 -2.07
C ALA A 238 4.98 20.30 -3.47
N GLU A 239 3.90 19.60 -3.85
CA GLU A 239 3.23 19.82 -5.11
C GLU A 239 2.34 21.09 -5.11
N PRO A 240 2.16 21.79 -6.22
CA PRO A 240 2.73 21.50 -7.54
C PRO A 240 4.15 22.04 -7.75
N TRP A 241 4.76 22.70 -6.75
CA TRP A 241 6.05 23.39 -6.90
C TRP A 241 7.15 22.46 -7.44
N ILE A 242 7.31 21.27 -6.84
CA ILE A 242 8.38 20.34 -7.25
C ILE A 242 8.15 19.80 -8.67
N SER A 243 6.92 19.63 -9.10
CA SER A 243 6.58 19.23 -10.47
C SER A 243 6.97 20.27 -11.52
N ALA A 244 7.07 21.55 -11.15
CA ALA A 244 7.57 22.61 -12.03
C ALA A 244 9.09 22.56 -12.23
N HIS A 245 9.83 21.73 -11.44
CA HIS A 245 11.29 21.64 -11.48
C HIS A 245 11.78 20.22 -11.85
N PRO A 246 11.56 19.75 -13.09
CA PRO A 246 11.83 18.36 -13.50
C PRO A 246 13.29 17.95 -13.42
N THR A 247 14.23 18.87 -13.62
CA THR A 247 15.67 18.61 -13.49
C THR A 247 16.06 18.36 -12.03
N LEU A 248 15.50 19.13 -11.11
CA LEU A 248 15.68 18.93 -9.68
C LEU A 248 15.13 17.57 -9.25
N VAL A 249 13.91 17.21 -9.67
CA VAL A 249 13.33 15.88 -9.37
C VAL A 249 14.26 14.75 -9.80
N ARG A 250 14.84 14.82 -11.01
CA ARG A 250 15.79 13.78 -11.50
C ARG A 250 17.06 13.69 -10.67
N ALA A 251 17.60 14.83 -10.23
CA ALA A 251 18.78 14.85 -9.35
C ALA A 251 18.47 14.19 -8.01
N LEU A 252 17.32 14.54 -7.41
CA LEU A 252 16.86 13.98 -6.13
C LEU A 252 16.55 12.47 -6.24
N GLU A 253 15.96 12.01 -7.35
CA GLU A 253 15.79 10.57 -7.64
C GLU A 253 17.12 9.82 -7.70
N THR A 254 18.16 10.47 -8.22
CA THR A 254 19.49 9.85 -8.27
C THR A 254 20.09 9.73 -6.87
N MET A 255 19.91 10.73 -6.02
CA MET A 255 20.30 10.67 -4.60
C MET A 255 19.52 9.59 -3.85
N ASP A 256 18.22 9.47 -4.09
CA ASP A 256 17.39 8.42 -3.49
C ASP A 256 17.91 7.03 -3.83
N ARG A 257 18.23 6.75 -5.09
CA ARG A 257 18.77 5.45 -5.51
C ARG A 257 20.04 5.04 -4.76
N VAL A 258 20.88 6.00 -4.38
CA VAL A 258 22.14 5.73 -3.66
C VAL A 258 21.90 5.58 -2.15
N ALA A 259 21.05 6.42 -1.57
CA ALA A 259 20.96 6.57 -0.13
C ALA A 259 19.73 5.90 0.52
N SER A 260 18.77 5.43 -0.27
CA SER A 260 17.46 4.93 0.22
C SER A 260 17.54 3.81 1.26
N HIS A 261 18.57 2.97 1.20
CA HIS A 261 18.77 1.89 2.18
C HIS A 261 19.31 2.42 3.52
N ALA A 262 20.35 3.26 3.46
CA ALA A 262 20.99 3.80 4.67
C ALA A 262 20.06 4.78 5.40
N LEU A 263 19.32 5.59 4.64
CA LEU A 263 18.43 6.63 5.14
C LEU A 263 16.95 6.20 5.17
N ALA A 264 16.67 4.90 5.16
CA ALA A 264 15.31 4.37 5.12
C ALA A 264 14.34 5.01 6.14
N PRO A 265 14.73 5.33 7.39
CA PRO A 265 13.82 5.97 8.35
C PRO A 265 13.40 7.40 8.00
N LEU A 266 14.10 8.05 7.05
CA LEU A 266 13.87 9.44 6.65
C LEU A 266 13.00 9.58 5.40
N GLY A 267 12.57 8.48 4.79
CA GLY A 267 11.72 8.49 3.61
C GLY A 267 10.33 9.06 3.88
N ASP A 268 9.74 9.69 2.88
CA ASP A 268 8.32 10.02 2.88
C ASP A 268 7.48 8.76 3.14
N HIS A 269 7.85 7.68 2.45
CA HIS A 269 7.41 6.33 2.76
C HIS A 269 8.61 5.43 3.10
N VAL A 270 8.31 4.31 3.75
CA VAL A 270 9.26 3.23 3.98
C VAL A 270 8.69 1.95 3.38
N LEU A 271 9.41 1.34 2.48
CA LEU A 271 9.12 -0.01 2.02
C LEU A 271 9.72 -1.01 3.00
N TYR A 272 8.87 -1.83 3.58
CA TYR A 272 9.23 -2.96 4.44
C TYR A 272 9.15 -4.23 3.61
N TRP A 273 10.28 -4.90 3.43
CA TRP A 273 10.34 -6.18 2.76
C TRP A 273 10.31 -7.29 3.80
N PHE A 274 9.16 -7.91 3.94
CA PHE A 274 8.96 -9.09 4.77
C PHE A 274 9.06 -10.36 3.93
N GLU A 275 9.31 -11.48 4.60
CA GLU A 275 9.26 -12.83 4.05
C GLU A 275 8.36 -13.68 4.93
N ARG A 276 7.44 -14.42 4.31
CA ARG A 276 6.56 -15.37 4.98
C ARG A 276 7.36 -16.50 5.60
N THR A 277 7.23 -16.71 6.92
CA THR A 277 7.85 -17.85 7.62
C THR A 277 7.09 -19.15 7.32
N SER A 278 7.60 -20.29 7.79
CA SER A 278 6.88 -21.57 7.75
C SER A 278 5.87 -21.75 8.87
N ALA A 279 5.79 -20.80 9.84
CA ALA A 279 4.83 -20.89 10.94
C ALA A 279 3.39 -20.93 10.42
N ASP A 280 2.57 -21.82 10.96
CA ASP A 280 1.16 -21.91 10.60
C ASP A 280 0.41 -20.65 11.06
N ALA A 281 -0.41 -20.12 10.16
CA ALA A 281 -1.32 -19.05 10.51
C ALA A 281 -2.63 -19.65 11.05
N PRO A 282 -3.24 -19.08 12.07
CA PRO A 282 -4.52 -19.56 12.60
C PRO A 282 -5.59 -19.49 11.51
N ARG A 283 -6.44 -20.53 11.51
CA ARG A 283 -7.62 -20.60 10.64
C ARG A 283 -8.73 -19.72 11.18
#